data_10f1e3773c3f698560a31b3c0a05f16e
#
_entry.id   10f1e3773c3f698560a31b3c0a05f16e
#
_cell.length_a   1.000
_cell.length_b   1.000
_cell.length_c   1.000
_cell.angle_alpha   90.00
_cell.angle_beta   90.00
_cell.angle_gamma   90.00
#
_symmetry.space_group_name_H-M   'P 1'
#
loop_
_entity.id
_entity.type
_entity.pdbx_description
1 polymer ?
#
loop_
_entity_poly.entity_id
_entity_poly.type
_entity_poly.pdbx_seq_one_letter_code
_entity_poly.pdbx_strand_id
1 'polypeptide(L)'
;MDIGELLDYKPANTPKRPLPEEEVNQIQENETDYERQKKLRRLAKHRVQQIEKQEQERLKAEQERLAEEQRLKQERQDMVQKLVDENLAGTDDGVLDEAALKRMILLFEKKVLKNQEMRIKFPENPEKFMESEIELHDILTEMHAIATVPDLYPILVNLKAVSSLLELLSHENTDIAVAVVNLLQELTDLDSLNENEEGTEILIDALLSKQICALLVQNLERMDESVKEEANGVHTTLGIFENIMELRPDVVVDVGKQGLIQWLLKRIKAKMPYDGNKLYSSEILSILLQNNEENRALVGEIGGIDNLLQQLAYYKRHDPSSPDEQEMMENLFDCLCSCLMDKQNRDRFLRGEGLQLMNLILREKKLSRNGSLKVLNHALSGPQGKDNCNKFVDILGLRTIFPLFMKTPKKNRKRMLSTEEHEEHVISIIANMLRNCRGTQRQRLMTKFVENDMEKVDRLMELHFKYMEKVEMIDAEIDEKNTGEEDEDEIYLKRLNGGLFSLQLIDYITLEVCNSGPNIKKRVTHILNMRGGTLKTIRQIMREYAGNLGEDGDKEWQEQEQRHILKMVDKL
;
A
#
# COMPACT_ATOMS: atom_id res chain seq x y z
N MET A 1 -20.69 -29.61 25.12
CA MET A 1 -22.00 -29.00 25.46
C MET A 1 -23.04 -29.68 24.61
N ASP A 2 -24.06 -30.22 25.24
CA ASP A 2 -25.12 -30.97 24.56
C ASP A 2 -26.04 -30.01 23.81
N ILE A 3 -26.52 -30.40 22.63
CA ILE A 3 -27.40 -29.57 21.78
C ILE A 3 -28.67 -29.16 22.51
N GLY A 4 -29.10 -29.94 23.55
CA GLY A 4 -30.24 -29.61 24.41
C GLY A 4 -30.04 -28.36 25.29
N GLU A 5 -28.80 -28.05 25.71
CA GLU A 5 -28.49 -26.86 26.53
C GLU A 5 -28.48 -25.56 25.72
N LEU A 6 -28.26 -25.64 24.39
CA LEU A 6 -28.27 -24.48 23.50
C LEU A 6 -29.67 -23.97 23.17
N LEU A 7 -30.69 -24.85 23.24
CA LEU A 7 -32.07 -24.49 22.94
C LEU A 7 -32.78 -23.81 24.13
N ASP A 8 -32.28 -23.99 25.37
CA ASP A 8 -32.83 -23.36 26.59
C ASP A 8 -32.07 -22.07 27.02
N TYR A 9 -31.05 -21.62 26.26
CA TYR A 9 -30.34 -20.40 26.58
C TYR A 9 -31.18 -19.16 26.31
N LYS A 10 -31.71 -18.55 27.37
CA LYS A 10 -32.29 -17.21 27.36
C LYS A 10 -31.21 -16.21 27.76
N PRO A 11 -30.70 -15.38 26.83
CA PRO A 11 -29.73 -14.35 27.20
C PRO A 11 -30.39 -13.33 28.12
N ALA A 12 -29.90 -13.23 29.35
CA ALA A 12 -30.22 -12.15 30.25
C ALA A 12 -29.50 -10.90 29.73
N ASN A 13 -30.28 -9.88 29.33
CA ASN A 13 -29.85 -8.55 28.90
C ASN A 13 -29.26 -8.44 27.48
N THR A 14 -30.13 -8.40 26.49
CA THR A 14 -29.85 -7.64 25.28
C THR A 14 -30.06 -6.14 25.55
N PRO A 15 -29.12 -5.25 25.29
CA PRO A 15 -29.35 -3.80 25.38
C PRO A 15 -30.41 -3.41 24.35
N LYS A 16 -31.54 -2.89 24.83
CA LYS A 16 -32.57 -2.30 23.96
C LYS A 16 -31.94 -1.08 23.27
N ARG A 17 -31.77 -1.14 21.95
CA ARG A 17 -31.39 0.02 21.16
C ARG A 17 -32.45 1.11 21.34
N PRO A 18 -32.09 2.36 21.70
CA PRO A 18 -33.06 3.43 21.83
C PRO A 18 -33.70 3.73 20.47
N LEU A 19 -34.99 4.00 20.47
CA LEU A 19 -35.71 4.51 19.30
C LEU A 19 -35.16 5.87 18.89
N PRO A 20 -35.11 6.21 17.60
CA PRO A 20 -34.78 7.56 17.16
C PRO A 20 -35.71 8.60 17.79
N GLU A 21 -35.16 9.68 18.32
CA GLU A 21 -35.89 10.75 19.03
C GLU A 21 -36.98 11.43 18.20
N GLU A 22 -36.92 11.35 16.88
CA GLU A 22 -37.90 11.94 15.97
C GLU A 22 -39.28 11.28 15.97
N GLU A 23 -39.38 9.98 16.34
CA GLU A 23 -40.67 9.28 16.43
C GLU A 23 -41.36 9.49 17.80
N VAL A 24 -40.64 9.94 18.80
CA VAL A 24 -41.18 10.11 20.18
C VAL A 24 -41.82 11.49 20.34
N ASN A 25 -41.43 12.50 19.59
CA ASN A 25 -41.92 13.88 19.74
C ASN A 25 -43.23 14.20 19.00
N GLN A 26 -43.85 13.24 18.29
CA GLN A 26 -45.14 13.46 17.62
C GLN A 26 -46.36 12.94 18.44
N ILE A 27 -46.15 12.47 19.67
CA ILE A 27 -47.25 12.02 20.55
C ILE A 27 -47.46 13.10 21.61
N GLN A 28 -48.15 14.19 21.23
CA GLN A 28 -48.63 15.19 22.19
C GLN A 28 -49.92 14.73 22.90
N GLU A 29 -49.89 14.87 24.22
CA GLU A 29 -50.93 15.17 25.21
C GLU A 29 -52.39 14.80 24.85
N ASN A 30 -52.87 13.72 25.42
CA ASN A 30 -54.23 13.33 25.78
C ASN A 30 -54.64 11.87 25.46
N GLU A 31 -53.70 10.94 25.36
CA GLU A 31 -54.05 9.51 25.31
C GLU A 31 -53.89 8.87 26.72
N THR A 32 -54.93 8.13 27.18
CA THR A 32 -54.85 7.34 28.42
C THR A 32 -53.72 6.29 28.30
N ASP A 33 -53.03 5.98 29.38
CA ASP A 33 -51.93 4.97 29.42
C ASP A 33 -52.28 3.65 28.75
N TYR A 34 -53.53 3.27 28.73
CA TYR A 34 -54.05 2.09 28.08
C TYR A 34 -53.98 2.19 26.52
N GLU A 35 -54.33 3.33 25.96
CA GLU A 35 -54.26 3.53 24.50
C GLU A 35 -52.82 3.61 23.99
N ARG A 36 -51.93 4.20 24.78
CA ARG A 36 -50.48 4.26 24.51
C ARG A 36 -49.86 2.85 24.52
N GLN A 37 -50.18 2.01 25.49
CA GLN A 37 -49.75 0.60 25.54
C GLN A 37 -50.32 -0.22 24.36
N LYS A 38 -51.55 0.02 23.95
CA LYS A 38 -52.19 -0.65 22.82
C LYS A 38 -51.53 -0.28 21.48
N LYS A 39 -51.17 0.98 21.32
CA LYS A 39 -50.44 1.49 20.14
C LYS A 39 -49.02 0.92 20.05
N LEU A 40 -48.30 0.88 21.17
CA LEU A 40 -46.97 0.25 21.28
C LEU A 40 -47.01 -1.26 20.98
N ARG A 41 -48.02 -1.98 21.45
CA ARG A 41 -48.19 -3.41 21.12
C ARG A 41 -48.53 -3.65 19.65
N ARG A 42 -49.28 -2.75 19.00
CA ARG A 42 -49.55 -2.82 17.55
C ARG A 42 -48.26 -2.54 16.71
N LEU A 43 -47.49 -1.53 17.09
CA LEU A 43 -46.22 -1.22 16.45
C LEU A 43 -45.18 -2.33 16.61
N ALA A 44 -45.12 -2.94 17.83
CA ALA A 44 -44.25 -4.09 18.08
C ALA A 44 -44.64 -5.31 17.23
N LYS A 45 -45.95 -5.61 17.13
CA LYS A 45 -46.44 -6.69 16.25
C LYS A 45 -46.14 -6.44 14.78
N HIS A 46 -46.32 -5.20 14.29
CA HIS A 46 -46.05 -4.85 12.92
C HIS A 46 -44.55 -4.98 12.60
N ARG A 47 -43.68 -4.62 13.55
CA ARG A 47 -42.23 -4.72 13.42
C ARG A 47 -41.75 -6.18 13.42
N VAL A 48 -42.33 -7.03 14.25
CA VAL A 48 -42.07 -8.49 14.24
C VAL A 48 -42.51 -9.10 12.92
N GLN A 49 -43.68 -8.75 12.40
CA GLN A 49 -44.13 -9.21 11.08
C GLN A 49 -43.25 -8.72 9.91
N GLN A 50 -42.69 -7.51 10.00
CA GLN A 50 -41.74 -7.03 9.00
C GLN A 50 -40.41 -7.79 9.05
N ILE A 51 -39.91 -8.08 10.25
CA ILE A 51 -38.68 -8.87 10.43
C ILE A 51 -38.87 -10.30 9.91
N GLU A 52 -40.00 -10.95 10.30
CA GLU A 52 -40.33 -12.30 9.81
C GLU A 52 -40.50 -12.35 8.29
N LYS A 53 -41.07 -11.31 7.71
CA LYS A 53 -41.19 -11.21 6.25
C LYS A 53 -39.84 -11.03 5.56
N GLN A 54 -38.96 -10.19 6.09
CA GLN A 54 -37.58 -9.99 5.57
C GLN A 54 -36.76 -11.27 5.73
N GLU A 55 -36.91 -12.00 6.80
CA GLU A 55 -36.24 -13.27 7.04
C GLU A 55 -36.71 -14.37 6.09
N GLN A 56 -38.04 -14.43 5.83
CA GLN A 56 -38.61 -15.33 4.83
C GLN A 56 -38.17 -14.97 3.41
N GLU A 57 -38.07 -13.69 3.06
CA GLU A 57 -37.56 -13.23 1.75
C GLU A 57 -36.05 -13.57 1.57
N ARG A 58 -35.25 -13.45 2.65
CA ARG A 58 -33.84 -13.88 2.64
C ARG A 58 -33.68 -15.39 2.48
N LEU A 59 -34.44 -16.17 3.23
CA LEU A 59 -34.42 -17.63 3.11
C LEU A 59 -34.88 -18.10 1.72
N LYS A 60 -35.87 -17.44 1.14
CA LYS A 60 -36.34 -17.74 -0.21
C LYS A 60 -35.28 -17.40 -1.27
N ALA A 61 -34.64 -16.24 -1.15
CA ALA A 61 -33.55 -15.84 -2.03
C ALA A 61 -32.31 -16.76 -1.93
N GLU A 62 -32.03 -17.26 -0.73
CA GLU A 62 -30.96 -18.23 -0.50
C GLU A 62 -31.29 -19.61 -1.09
N GLN A 63 -32.56 -20.06 -0.95
CA GLN A 63 -33.02 -21.30 -1.60
C GLN A 63 -33.03 -21.19 -3.13
N GLU A 64 -33.41 -20.05 -3.69
CA GLU A 64 -33.37 -19.80 -5.14
C GLU A 64 -31.91 -19.80 -5.64
N ARG A 65 -30.97 -19.19 -4.91
CA ARG A 65 -29.54 -19.24 -5.22
C ARG A 65 -28.98 -20.67 -5.20
N LEU A 66 -29.31 -21.44 -4.17
CA LEU A 66 -28.88 -22.84 -4.06
C LEU A 66 -29.46 -23.71 -5.18
N ALA A 67 -30.72 -23.48 -5.54
CA ALA A 67 -31.37 -24.20 -6.64
C ALA A 67 -30.76 -23.83 -8.02
N GLU A 68 -30.41 -22.57 -8.22
CA GLU A 68 -29.74 -22.10 -9.43
C GLU A 68 -28.30 -22.66 -9.53
N GLU A 69 -27.58 -22.71 -8.42
CA GLU A 69 -26.26 -23.31 -8.35
C GLU A 69 -26.29 -24.82 -8.64
N GLN A 70 -27.28 -25.54 -8.09
CA GLN A 70 -27.47 -26.97 -8.39
C GLN A 70 -27.85 -27.19 -9.86
N ARG A 71 -28.67 -26.32 -10.44
CA ARG A 71 -29.04 -26.38 -11.83
C ARG A 71 -27.86 -26.13 -12.78
N LEU A 72 -27.02 -25.13 -12.45
CA LEU A 72 -25.78 -24.86 -13.19
C LEU A 72 -24.80 -26.02 -13.09
N LYS A 73 -24.68 -26.66 -11.93
CA LYS A 73 -23.86 -27.88 -11.75
C LYS A 73 -24.38 -29.05 -12.60
N GLN A 74 -25.68 -29.22 -12.66
CA GLN A 74 -26.31 -30.27 -13.48
C GLN A 74 -26.13 -30.03 -15.00
N GLU A 75 -26.38 -28.81 -15.46
CA GLU A 75 -26.17 -28.41 -16.86
C GLU A 75 -24.69 -28.60 -17.29
N ARG A 76 -23.76 -28.33 -16.36
CA ARG A 76 -22.33 -28.54 -16.56
C ARG A 76 -21.99 -30.02 -16.66
N GLN A 77 -22.56 -30.88 -15.80
CA GLN A 77 -22.40 -32.33 -15.87
C GLN A 77 -22.93 -32.90 -17.20
N ASP A 78 -24.11 -32.46 -17.63
CA ASP A 78 -24.71 -32.91 -18.87
C ASP A 78 -23.91 -32.45 -20.10
N MET A 79 -23.31 -31.25 -20.05
CA MET A 79 -22.43 -30.74 -21.11
C MET A 79 -21.13 -31.54 -21.21
N VAL A 80 -20.48 -31.82 -20.03
CA VAL A 80 -19.27 -32.65 -19.95
C VAL A 80 -19.55 -34.06 -20.51
N GLN A 81 -20.68 -34.67 -20.14
CA GLN A 81 -21.03 -36.00 -20.59
C GLN A 81 -21.25 -36.05 -22.12
N LYS A 82 -21.94 -35.06 -22.70
CA LYS A 82 -22.16 -34.96 -24.15
C LYS A 82 -20.85 -34.78 -24.93
N LEU A 83 -19.95 -33.96 -24.42
CA LEU A 83 -18.67 -33.69 -25.09
C LEU A 83 -17.69 -34.86 -24.96
N VAL A 84 -17.73 -35.64 -23.86
CA VAL A 84 -16.96 -36.90 -23.72
C VAL A 84 -17.41 -37.94 -24.74
N ASP A 85 -18.72 -38.05 -24.98
CA ASP A 85 -19.27 -39.04 -25.94
C ASP A 85 -18.94 -38.66 -27.40
N GLU A 86 -18.74 -37.37 -27.72
CA GLU A 86 -18.44 -36.88 -29.07
C GLU A 86 -16.96 -36.88 -29.47
N ASN A 87 -16.00 -36.87 -28.50
CA ASN A 87 -14.58 -36.58 -28.79
C ASN A 87 -13.56 -37.70 -28.44
N LEU A 88 -14.00 -38.96 -28.33
CA LEU A 88 -13.11 -40.07 -27.97
C LEU A 88 -12.14 -40.56 -29.10
N ALA A 89 -12.06 -39.87 -30.24
CA ALA A 89 -11.17 -40.27 -31.34
C ALA A 89 -10.36 -39.09 -31.91
N GLY A 90 -9.17 -38.85 -31.39
CA GLY A 90 -8.20 -37.92 -31.94
C GLY A 90 -6.76 -38.31 -31.65
N THR A 91 -5.91 -38.27 -32.64
CA THR A 91 -4.47 -38.57 -32.58
C THR A 91 -3.68 -37.48 -31.86
N ASP A 92 -2.76 -37.92 -30.99
CA ASP A 92 -1.84 -37.10 -30.20
C ASP A 92 -0.65 -36.66 -31.08
N ASP A 93 -0.65 -35.42 -31.56
CA ASP A 93 0.45 -34.85 -32.38
C ASP A 93 1.37 -33.89 -31.53
N GLY A 94 1.29 -33.92 -30.21
CA GLY A 94 2.25 -33.22 -29.34
C GLY A 94 2.15 -31.67 -29.34
N VAL A 95 1.27 -31.07 -30.11
CA VAL A 95 1.01 -29.61 -30.14
C VAL A 95 -0.33 -29.33 -29.45
N LEU A 96 -0.34 -28.38 -28.50
CA LEU A 96 -1.56 -27.97 -27.81
C LEU A 96 -2.41 -27.13 -28.77
N ASP A 97 -3.39 -27.77 -29.44
CA ASP A 97 -4.40 -27.12 -30.24
C ASP A 97 -5.74 -26.95 -29.51
N GLU A 98 -6.69 -26.29 -30.11
CA GLU A 98 -8.05 -26.08 -29.56
C GLU A 98 -8.73 -27.41 -29.18
N ALA A 99 -8.55 -28.47 -29.97
CA ALA A 99 -9.18 -29.77 -29.73
C ALA A 99 -8.51 -30.49 -28.56
N ALA A 100 -7.17 -30.40 -28.45
CA ALA A 100 -6.42 -30.93 -27.32
C ALA A 100 -6.79 -30.21 -26.01
N LEU A 101 -6.90 -28.85 -26.03
CA LEU A 101 -7.36 -28.09 -24.89
C LEU A 101 -8.77 -28.49 -24.45
N LYS A 102 -9.72 -28.62 -25.36
CA LYS A 102 -11.09 -29.07 -25.03
C LYS A 102 -11.11 -30.44 -24.38
N ARG A 103 -10.31 -31.40 -24.88
CA ARG A 103 -10.15 -32.72 -24.25
C ARG A 103 -9.55 -32.64 -22.85
N MET A 104 -8.52 -31.81 -22.67
CA MET A 104 -7.85 -31.59 -21.36
C MET A 104 -8.83 -31.01 -20.35
N ILE A 105 -9.59 -29.98 -20.69
CA ILE A 105 -10.62 -29.38 -19.84
C ILE A 105 -11.70 -30.40 -19.46
N LEU A 106 -12.18 -31.19 -20.40
CA LEU A 106 -13.16 -32.26 -20.15
C LEU A 106 -12.63 -33.30 -19.15
N LEU A 107 -11.37 -33.72 -19.33
CA LEU A 107 -10.72 -34.64 -18.42
C LEU A 107 -10.55 -34.04 -17.02
N PHE A 108 -10.16 -32.79 -16.95
CA PHE A 108 -10.07 -32.02 -15.70
C PHE A 108 -11.42 -31.98 -14.97
N GLU A 109 -12.50 -31.55 -15.63
CA GLU A 109 -13.85 -31.50 -15.05
C GLU A 109 -14.31 -32.88 -14.55
N LYS A 110 -14.06 -33.94 -15.33
CA LYS A 110 -14.37 -35.32 -14.91
C LYS A 110 -13.62 -35.74 -13.66
N LYS A 111 -12.33 -35.38 -13.54
CA LYS A 111 -11.51 -35.69 -12.35
C LYS A 111 -11.94 -34.88 -11.13
N VAL A 112 -12.33 -33.60 -11.31
CA VAL A 112 -12.92 -32.77 -10.25
C VAL A 112 -14.19 -33.42 -9.71
N LEU A 113 -15.12 -33.77 -10.58
CA LEU A 113 -16.39 -34.42 -10.20
C LEU A 113 -16.15 -35.77 -9.51
N LYS A 114 -15.25 -36.61 -10.04
CA LYS A 114 -14.88 -37.89 -9.42
C LYS A 114 -14.35 -37.69 -7.99
N ASN A 115 -13.46 -36.73 -7.80
CA ASN A 115 -12.89 -36.42 -6.48
C ASN A 115 -13.97 -35.93 -5.51
N GLN A 116 -14.82 -34.99 -5.90
CA GLN A 116 -15.94 -34.52 -5.09
C GLN A 116 -16.88 -35.66 -4.69
N GLU A 117 -17.25 -36.54 -5.63
CA GLU A 117 -18.11 -37.69 -5.38
C GLU A 117 -17.45 -38.66 -4.38
N MET A 118 -16.17 -38.97 -4.54
CA MET A 118 -15.46 -39.88 -3.64
C MET A 118 -15.33 -39.32 -2.23
N ARG A 119 -15.07 -38.02 -2.08
CA ARG A 119 -15.00 -37.36 -0.76
C ARG A 119 -16.37 -37.30 -0.07
N ILE A 120 -17.44 -37.05 -0.81
CA ILE A 120 -18.81 -37.10 -0.26
C ILE A 120 -19.19 -38.52 0.17
N LYS A 121 -18.80 -39.55 -0.60
CA LYS A 121 -19.14 -40.94 -0.27
C LYS A 121 -18.33 -41.50 0.92
N PHE A 122 -17.09 -41.02 1.10
CA PHE A 122 -16.16 -41.60 2.07
C PHE A 122 -15.45 -40.51 2.92
N PRO A 123 -16.19 -39.61 3.60
CA PRO A 123 -15.59 -38.44 4.25
C PRO A 123 -14.56 -38.78 5.33
N GLU A 124 -14.70 -39.96 5.99
CA GLU A 124 -13.81 -40.39 7.08
C GLU A 124 -12.73 -41.39 6.62
N ASN A 125 -12.65 -41.70 5.33
CA ASN A 125 -11.72 -42.69 4.78
C ASN A 125 -10.82 -42.10 3.68
N PRO A 126 -9.74 -41.37 4.03
CA PRO A 126 -8.85 -40.73 3.07
C PRO A 126 -8.26 -41.68 2.03
N GLU A 127 -7.96 -42.90 2.40
CA GLU A 127 -7.40 -43.92 1.50
C GLU A 127 -8.27 -44.22 0.27
N LYS A 128 -9.59 -44.00 0.36
CA LYS A 128 -10.53 -44.27 -0.74
C LYS A 128 -10.63 -43.17 -1.75
N PHE A 129 -10.29 -41.94 -1.39
CA PHE A 129 -10.28 -40.83 -2.34
C PHE A 129 -8.89 -40.33 -2.73
N MET A 130 -7.84 -40.84 -2.07
CA MET A 130 -6.42 -40.50 -2.33
C MET A 130 -6.06 -40.67 -3.82
N GLU A 131 -6.46 -41.77 -4.46
CA GLU A 131 -6.20 -41.99 -5.89
C GLU A 131 -6.86 -40.89 -6.77
N SER A 132 -8.06 -40.47 -6.41
CA SER A 132 -8.74 -39.37 -7.14
C SER A 132 -8.09 -38.01 -6.94
N GLU A 133 -7.42 -37.77 -5.80
CA GLU A 133 -6.63 -36.57 -5.57
C GLU A 133 -5.33 -36.58 -6.36
N ILE A 134 -4.65 -37.72 -6.44
CA ILE A 134 -3.47 -37.88 -7.30
C ILE A 134 -3.84 -37.62 -8.78
N GLU A 135 -4.91 -38.26 -9.27
CA GLU A 135 -5.37 -38.04 -10.63
C GLU A 135 -5.74 -36.56 -10.91
N LEU A 136 -6.29 -35.85 -9.91
CA LEU A 136 -6.62 -34.43 -10.00
C LEU A 136 -5.36 -33.58 -10.02
N HIS A 137 -4.37 -33.89 -9.20
CA HIS A 137 -3.10 -33.20 -9.19
C HIS A 137 -2.34 -33.39 -10.51
N ASP A 138 -2.36 -34.62 -11.08
CA ASP A 138 -1.69 -34.91 -12.34
C ASP A 138 -2.28 -34.08 -13.49
N ILE A 139 -3.61 -33.98 -13.60
CA ILE A 139 -4.22 -33.17 -14.66
C ILE A 139 -3.96 -31.67 -14.48
N LEU A 140 -3.92 -31.15 -13.21
CA LEU A 140 -3.54 -29.78 -12.96
C LEU A 140 -2.09 -29.51 -13.43
N THR A 141 -1.20 -30.48 -13.25
CA THR A 141 0.18 -30.40 -13.75
C THR A 141 0.22 -30.40 -15.29
N GLU A 142 -0.58 -31.24 -15.95
CA GLU A 142 -0.67 -31.25 -17.42
C GLU A 142 -1.21 -29.90 -17.96
N MET A 143 -2.13 -29.23 -17.22
CA MET A 143 -2.70 -27.94 -17.61
C MET A 143 -1.70 -26.78 -17.65
N HIS A 144 -0.52 -26.92 -17.06
CA HIS A 144 0.55 -25.92 -17.19
C HIS A 144 0.95 -25.66 -18.65
N ALA A 145 0.77 -26.66 -19.54
CA ALA A 145 0.98 -26.45 -20.98
C ALA A 145 0.10 -25.34 -21.59
N ILE A 146 -1.04 -24.99 -20.97
CA ILE A 146 -1.93 -23.93 -21.45
C ILE A 146 -1.23 -22.56 -21.38
N ALA A 147 -0.39 -22.33 -20.38
CA ALA A 147 0.34 -21.08 -20.21
C ALA A 147 1.31 -20.77 -21.37
N THR A 148 1.73 -21.80 -22.11
CA THR A 148 2.62 -21.62 -23.26
C THR A 148 1.89 -21.18 -24.54
N VAL A 149 0.55 -21.15 -24.53
CA VAL A 149 -0.27 -20.78 -25.71
C VAL A 149 -1.40 -19.83 -25.30
N PRO A 150 -1.11 -18.53 -25.06
CA PRO A 150 -2.10 -17.54 -24.62
C PRO A 150 -3.30 -17.36 -25.55
N ASP A 151 -3.15 -17.68 -26.84
CA ASP A 151 -4.23 -17.69 -27.83
C ASP A 151 -5.42 -18.59 -27.44
N LEU A 152 -5.19 -19.56 -26.58
CA LEU A 152 -6.21 -20.50 -26.10
C LEU A 152 -6.98 -20.03 -24.86
N TYR A 153 -6.58 -18.91 -24.23
CA TYR A 153 -7.24 -18.41 -23.02
C TYR A 153 -8.74 -18.09 -23.21
N PRO A 154 -9.19 -17.51 -24.34
CA PRO A 154 -10.63 -17.33 -24.59
C PRO A 154 -11.42 -18.63 -24.54
N ILE A 155 -10.84 -19.75 -24.96
CA ILE A 155 -11.50 -21.07 -24.95
C ILE A 155 -11.59 -21.60 -23.52
N LEU A 156 -10.51 -21.43 -22.72
CA LEU A 156 -10.49 -21.79 -21.29
C LEU A 156 -11.60 -21.05 -20.52
N VAL A 157 -11.78 -19.76 -20.79
CA VAL A 157 -12.81 -18.92 -20.17
C VAL A 157 -14.22 -19.34 -20.64
N ASN A 158 -14.43 -19.51 -21.96
CA ASN A 158 -15.71 -19.87 -22.52
C ASN A 158 -16.23 -21.23 -22.03
N LEU A 159 -15.33 -22.19 -21.81
CA LEU A 159 -15.66 -23.51 -21.26
C LEU A 159 -15.83 -23.49 -19.72
N LYS A 160 -15.73 -22.32 -19.10
CA LYS A 160 -15.90 -22.09 -17.64
C LYS A 160 -14.88 -22.84 -16.75
N ALA A 161 -13.77 -23.33 -17.31
CA ALA A 161 -12.75 -24.04 -16.57
C ALA A 161 -12.11 -23.16 -15.48
N VAL A 162 -12.03 -21.83 -15.71
CA VAL A 162 -11.59 -20.85 -14.70
C VAL A 162 -12.42 -20.95 -13.42
N SER A 163 -13.74 -21.12 -13.52
CA SER A 163 -14.59 -21.25 -12.31
C SER A 163 -14.27 -22.51 -11.51
N SER A 164 -14.03 -23.65 -12.18
CA SER A 164 -13.65 -24.89 -11.52
C SER A 164 -12.27 -24.82 -10.85
N LEU A 165 -11.32 -24.15 -11.51
CA LEU A 165 -9.99 -23.92 -10.91
C LEU A 165 -10.10 -23.08 -9.64
N LEU A 166 -10.88 -21.99 -9.66
CA LEU A 166 -11.06 -21.13 -8.50
C LEU A 166 -11.83 -21.82 -7.34
N GLU A 167 -12.77 -22.72 -7.63
CA GLU A 167 -13.44 -23.53 -6.62
C GLU A 167 -12.44 -24.44 -5.87
N LEU A 168 -11.42 -24.96 -6.57
CA LEU A 168 -10.39 -25.82 -5.98
C LEU A 168 -9.42 -25.07 -5.04
N LEU A 169 -9.36 -23.74 -5.08
CA LEU A 169 -8.59 -22.95 -4.08
C LEU A 169 -9.08 -23.21 -2.65
N SER A 170 -10.34 -23.59 -2.46
CA SER A 170 -10.92 -23.95 -1.18
C SER A 170 -10.89 -25.45 -0.88
N HIS A 171 -10.21 -26.25 -1.70
CA HIS A 171 -10.11 -27.70 -1.51
C HIS A 171 -9.49 -28.04 -0.15
N GLU A 172 -10.02 -29.08 0.54
CA GLU A 172 -9.55 -29.46 1.89
C GLU A 172 -8.09 -29.91 1.89
N ASN A 173 -7.66 -30.63 0.85
CA ASN A 173 -6.25 -30.95 0.64
C ASN A 173 -5.53 -29.71 0.09
N THR A 174 -4.59 -29.18 0.87
CA THR A 174 -3.79 -27.98 0.52
C THR A 174 -2.89 -28.20 -0.68
N ASP A 175 -2.44 -29.44 -0.96
CA ASP A 175 -1.62 -29.76 -2.13
C ASP A 175 -2.37 -29.46 -3.44
N ILE A 176 -3.67 -29.75 -3.49
CA ILE A 176 -4.50 -29.41 -4.65
C ILE A 176 -4.63 -27.89 -4.79
N ALA A 177 -4.84 -27.17 -3.69
CA ALA A 177 -4.92 -25.71 -3.74
C ALA A 177 -3.59 -25.09 -4.17
N VAL A 178 -2.46 -25.61 -3.71
CA VAL A 178 -1.11 -25.18 -4.15
C VAL A 178 -0.89 -25.45 -5.64
N ALA A 179 -1.32 -26.64 -6.14
CA ALA A 179 -1.23 -26.96 -7.56
C ALA A 179 -2.02 -25.97 -8.42
N VAL A 180 -3.22 -25.56 -7.96
CA VAL A 180 -4.02 -24.52 -8.65
C VAL A 180 -3.33 -23.17 -8.60
N VAL A 181 -2.77 -22.77 -7.46
CA VAL A 181 -2.02 -21.52 -7.33
C VAL A 181 -0.83 -21.49 -8.28
N ASN A 182 -0.06 -22.58 -8.37
CA ASN A 182 1.05 -22.69 -9.31
C ASN A 182 0.59 -22.53 -10.77
N LEU A 183 -0.49 -23.19 -11.16
CA LEU A 183 -1.07 -23.05 -12.49
C LEU A 183 -1.55 -21.60 -12.76
N LEU A 184 -2.23 -20.98 -11.80
CA LEU A 184 -2.70 -19.60 -11.93
C LEU A 184 -1.54 -18.61 -12.07
N GLN A 185 -0.42 -18.83 -11.37
CA GLN A 185 0.76 -17.99 -11.49
C GLN A 185 1.34 -18.04 -12.90
N GLU A 186 1.49 -19.23 -13.51
CA GLU A 186 1.97 -19.35 -14.88
C GLU A 186 0.98 -18.76 -15.90
N LEU A 187 -0.33 -18.93 -15.67
CA LEU A 187 -1.37 -18.32 -16.52
C LEU A 187 -1.42 -16.78 -16.42
N THR A 188 -0.88 -16.20 -15.38
CA THR A 188 -0.81 -14.74 -15.16
C THR A 188 0.59 -14.17 -15.30
N ASP A 189 1.56 -14.98 -15.74
CA ASP A 189 2.95 -14.56 -15.91
C ASP A 189 3.08 -13.54 -17.04
N LEU A 190 3.70 -12.39 -16.73
CA LEU A 190 3.79 -11.24 -17.62
C LEU A 190 4.59 -11.52 -18.89
N ASP A 191 5.63 -12.35 -18.81
CA ASP A 191 6.46 -12.68 -19.97
C ASP A 191 5.64 -13.47 -21.02
N SER A 192 4.79 -14.38 -20.53
CA SER A 192 3.89 -15.17 -21.37
C SER A 192 2.74 -14.33 -21.95
N LEU A 193 2.27 -13.32 -21.21
CA LEU A 193 1.12 -12.49 -21.55
C LEU A 193 1.42 -11.41 -22.59
N ASN A 194 2.66 -10.96 -22.70
CA ASN A 194 3.09 -9.99 -23.72
C ASN A 194 3.00 -10.54 -25.17
N GLU A 195 2.80 -11.84 -25.36
CA GLU A 195 2.65 -12.46 -26.68
C GLU A 195 1.23 -12.32 -27.26
N ASN A 196 0.17 -12.23 -26.42
CA ASN A 196 -1.22 -12.01 -26.84
C ASN A 196 -2.01 -11.18 -25.81
N GLU A 197 -2.10 -9.89 -26.05
CA GLU A 197 -2.78 -8.91 -25.18
C GLU A 197 -4.28 -9.18 -25.05
N GLU A 198 -4.97 -9.55 -26.15
CA GLU A 198 -6.43 -9.79 -26.14
C GLU A 198 -6.81 -11.04 -25.33
N GLY A 199 -6.08 -12.14 -25.50
CA GLY A 199 -6.31 -13.38 -24.75
C GLY A 199 -6.09 -13.19 -23.26
N THR A 200 -5.06 -12.41 -22.91
CA THR A 200 -4.71 -12.03 -21.54
C THR A 200 -5.81 -11.23 -20.88
N GLU A 201 -6.31 -10.17 -21.51
CA GLU A 201 -7.39 -9.35 -20.95
C GLU A 201 -8.63 -10.19 -20.64
N ILE A 202 -9.02 -11.09 -21.56
CA ILE A 202 -10.17 -11.98 -21.37
C ILE A 202 -9.98 -12.88 -20.15
N LEU A 203 -8.78 -13.43 -19.95
CA LEU A 203 -8.50 -14.28 -18.81
C LEU A 203 -8.52 -13.50 -17.49
N ILE A 204 -7.82 -12.35 -17.43
CA ILE A 204 -7.74 -11.52 -16.23
C ILE A 204 -9.14 -11.00 -15.85
N ASP A 205 -9.94 -10.53 -16.81
CA ASP A 205 -11.31 -10.10 -16.56
C ASP A 205 -12.20 -11.24 -16.04
N ALA A 206 -12.03 -12.45 -16.56
CA ALA A 206 -12.73 -13.63 -16.07
C ALA A 206 -12.34 -13.96 -14.61
N LEU A 207 -11.05 -13.90 -14.27
CA LEU A 207 -10.53 -14.13 -12.91
C LEU A 207 -11.06 -13.07 -11.94
N LEU A 208 -11.00 -11.80 -12.30
CA LEU A 208 -11.47 -10.68 -11.47
C LEU A 208 -13.00 -10.73 -11.29
N SER A 209 -13.76 -11.04 -12.34
CA SER A 209 -15.22 -11.21 -12.25
C SER A 209 -15.66 -12.29 -11.26
N LYS A 210 -14.79 -13.27 -10.99
CA LYS A 210 -14.97 -14.36 -10.02
C LYS A 210 -14.34 -14.08 -8.66
N GLN A 211 -13.90 -12.85 -8.42
CA GLN A 211 -13.32 -12.41 -7.15
C GLN A 211 -12.07 -13.23 -6.75
N ILE A 212 -11.18 -13.50 -7.69
CA ILE A 212 -9.95 -14.26 -7.45
C ILE A 212 -9.18 -13.71 -6.25
N CYS A 213 -9.07 -12.39 -6.10
CA CYS A 213 -8.29 -11.77 -5.03
C CYS A 213 -8.83 -12.15 -3.64
N ALA A 214 -10.15 -12.15 -3.45
CA ALA A 214 -10.76 -12.59 -2.19
C ALA A 214 -10.51 -14.09 -1.91
N LEU A 215 -10.61 -14.93 -2.95
CA LEU A 215 -10.36 -16.36 -2.83
C LEU A 215 -8.89 -16.67 -2.51
N LEU A 216 -7.96 -15.95 -3.11
CA LEU A 216 -6.53 -16.07 -2.81
C LEU A 216 -6.21 -15.62 -1.38
N VAL A 217 -6.78 -14.52 -0.89
CA VAL A 217 -6.61 -14.11 0.52
C VAL A 217 -7.15 -15.17 1.47
N GLN A 218 -8.34 -15.73 1.18
CA GLN A 218 -8.91 -16.80 1.98
C GLN A 218 -8.03 -18.07 1.97
N ASN A 219 -7.41 -18.39 0.84
CA ASN A 219 -6.44 -19.48 0.74
C ASN A 219 -5.18 -19.20 1.55
N LEU A 220 -4.62 -17.97 1.48
CA LEU A 220 -3.46 -17.56 2.29
C LEU A 220 -3.70 -17.68 3.81
N GLU A 221 -4.92 -17.42 4.29
CA GLU A 221 -5.24 -17.50 5.73
C GLU A 221 -5.18 -18.92 6.29
N ARG A 222 -5.36 -19.94 5.46
CA ARG A 222 -5.36 -21.35 5.87
C ARG A 222 -4.03 -22.07 5.66
N MET A 223 -3.09 -21.50 4.89
CA MET A 223 -1.78 -22.10 4.62
C MET A 223 -0.91 -22.12 5.87
N ASP A 224 -0.27 -23.26 6.13
CA ASP A 224 0.74 -23.44 7.19
C ASP A 224 2.17 -23.35 6.61
N GLU A 225 2.78 -22.19 6.74
CA GLU A 225 4.13 -21.94 6.22
C GLU A 225 5.24 -22.78 6.93
N SER A 226 4.92 -23.58 7.93
CA SER A 226 5.86 -24.57 8.47
C SER A 226 6.04 -25.77 7.52
N VAL A 227 5.09 -26.00 6.61
CA VAL A 227 5.15 -26.97 5.53
C VAL A 227 5.73 -26.29 4.30
N LYS A 228 6.81 -26.86 3.75
CA LYS A 228 7.57 -26.23 2.66
C LYS A 228 6.73 -25.99 1.41
N GLU A 229 5.87 -26.92 1.07
CA GLU A 229 4.98 -26.88 -0.10
C GLU A 229 3.97 -25.74 0.05
N GLU A 230 3.37 -25.58 1.23
CA GLU A 230 2.44 -24.49 1.52
C GLU A 230 3.16 -23.13 1.61
N ALA A 231 4.39 -23.10 2.16
CA ALA A 231 5.21 -21.88 2.14
C ALA A 231 5.54 -21.43 0.70
N ASN A 232 5.81 -22.37 -0.22
CA ASN A 232 5.97 -22.07 -1.63
C ASN A 232 4.64 -21.59 -2.24
N GLY A 233 3.50 -22.20 -1.89
CA GLY A 233 2.18 -21.77 -2.31
C GLY A 233 1.85 -20.34 -1.88
N VAL A 234 2.26 -19.93 -0.68
CA VAL A 234 2.17 -18.53 -0.23
C VAL A 234 2.99 -17.60 -1.14
N HIS A 235 4.26 -17.98 -1.42
CA HIS A 235 5.14 -17.20 -2.30
C HIS A 235 4.53 -17.01 -3.68
N THR A 236 4.07 -18.10 -4.29
CA THR A 236 3.42 -18.09 -5.61
C THR A 236 2.13 -17.24 -5.60
N THR A 237 1.35 -17.33 -4.52
CA THR A 237 0.12 -16.50 -4.39
C THR A 237 0.44 -15.00 -4.37
N LEU A 238 1.53 -14.60 -3.70
CA LEU A 238 1.97 -13.20 -3.72
C LEU A 238 2.38 -12.76 -5.13
N GLY A 239 3.03 -13.65 -5.91
CA GLY A 239 3.36 -13.39 -7.31
C GLY A 239 2.12 -13.19 -8.19
N ILE A 240 1.04 -13.95 -7.96
CA ILE A 240 -0.23 -13.71 -8.67
C ILE A 240 -0.78 -12.31 -8.38
N PHE A 241 -0.73 -11.86 -7.12
CA PHE A 241 -1.17 -10.50 -6.78
C PHE A 241 -0.32 -9.43 -7.47
N GLU A 242 0.99 -9.61 -7.52
CA GLU A 242 1.90 -8.70 -8.22
C GLU A 242 1.53 -8.60 -9.70
N ASN A 243 1.43 -9.75 -10.38
CA ASN A 243 1.07 -9.83 -11.79
C ASN A 243 -0.28 -9.16 -12.09
N ILE A 244 -1.32 -9.46 -11.28
CA ILE A 244 -2.65 -8.86 -11.45
C ILE A 244 -2.60 -7.33 -11.27
N MET A 245 -1.88 -6.82 -10.27
CA MET A 245 -1.79 -5.39 -10.01
C MET A 245 -0.98 -4.64 -11.07
N GLU A 246 -0.01 -5.29 -11.70
CA GLU A 246 0.75 -4.72 -12.82
C GLU A 246 -0.10 -4.64 -14.09
N LEU A 247 -0.85 -5.70 -14.40
CA LEU A 247 -1.75 -5.74 -15.54
C LEU A 247 -2.99 -4.83 -15.38
N ARG A 248 -3.50 -4.72 -14.17
CA ARG A 248 -4.73 -3.98 -13.84
C ARG A 248 -4.51 -3.08 -12.62
N PRO A 249 -3.82 -1.94 -12.78
CA PRO A 249 -3.60 -0.99 -11.69
C PRO A 249 -4.89 -0.44 -11.05
N ASP A 250 -5.99 -0.49 -11.78
CA ASP A 250 -7.33 -0.06 -11.32
C ASP A 250 -7.89 -0.93 -10.16
N VAL A 251 -7.46 -2.19 -10.04
CA VAL A 251 -7.97 -3.10 -8.99
C VAL A 251 -7.22 -3.00 -7.65
N VAL A 252 -6.14 -2.24 -7.57
CA VAL A 252 -5.25 -2.14 -6.39
C VAL A 252 -6.02 -1.77 -5.11
N VAL A 253 -7.03 -0.89 -5.21
CA VAL A 253 -7.89 -0.49 -4.09
C VAL A 253 -8.75 -1.66 -3.61
N ASP A 254 -9.37 -2.37 -4.55
CA ASP A 254 -10.28 -3.47 -4.24
C ASP A 254 -9.52 -4.65 -3.64
N VAL A 255 -8.33 -4.96 -4.16
CA VAL A 255 -7.42 -5.97 -3.60
C VAL A 255 -7.07 -5.64 -2.14
N GLY A 256 -6.74 -4.39 -1.84
CA GLY A 256 -6.48 -3.93 -0.48
C GLY A 256 -7.67 -4.15 0.46
N LYS A 257 -8.88 -3.79 0.02
CA LYS A 257 -10.14 -3.91 0.77
C LYS A 257 -10.60 -5.36 0.96
N GLN A 258 -10.24 -6.27 0.05
CA GLN A 258 -10.58 -7.70 0.14
C GLN A 258 -9.74 -8.48 1.16
N GLY A 259 -8.88 -7.81 1.93
CA GLY A 259 -8.20 -8.37 3.08
C GLY A 259 -6.69 -8.60 2.89
N LEU A 260 -6.14 -8.38 1.70
CA LEU A 260 -4.71 -8.60 1.45
C LEU A 260 -3.83 -7.73 2.37
N ILE A 261 -4.13 -6.44 2.53
CA ILE A 261 -3.37 -5.54 3.42
C ILE A 261 -3.37 -6.05 4.86
N GLN A 262 -4.49 -6.59 5.35
CA GLN A 262 -4.59 -7.14 6.71
C GLN A 262 -3.70 -8.38 6.85
N TRP A 263 -3.74 -9.26 5.85
CA TRP A 263 -2.91 -10.47 5.83
C TRP A 263 -1.40 -10.11 5.78
N LEU A 264 -1.00 -9.19 4.88
CA LEU A 264 0.37 -8.73 4.76
C LEU A 264 0.91 -8.13 6.07
N LEU A 265 0.15 -7.25 6.71
CA LEU A 265 0.53 -6.67 8.00
C LEU A 265 0.65 -7.72 9.11
N LYS A 266 -0.21 -8.74 9.10
CA LYS A 266 -0.11 -9.88 10.02
C LYS A 266 1.17 -10.70 9.75
N ARG A 267 1.47 -10.96 8.48
CA ARG A 267 2.64 -11.74 8.06
C ARG A 267 3.96 -11.02 8.36
N ILE A 268 4.04 -9.73 8.09
CA ILE A 268 5.20 -8.90 8.43
C ILE A 268 5.43 -8.89 9.93
N LYS A 269 4.36 -8.80 10.75
CA LYS A 269 4.43 -8.79 12.21
C LYS A 269 4.79 -10.15 12.82
N ALA A 270 4.69 -11.26 12.09
CA ALA A 270 4.94 -12.60 12.63
C ALA A 270 6.29 -12.68 13.36
N LYS A 271 6.27 -13.33 14.52
CA LYS A 271 7.49 -13.57 15.33
C LYS A 271 8.45 -14.58 14.69
N MET A 272 8.09 -15.12 13.53
CA MET A 272 8.94 -16.03 12.78
C MET A 272 10.24 -15.35 12.34
N PRO A 273 11.32 -16.08 12.18
CA PRO A 273 12.54 -15.57 11.60
C PRO A 273 12.29 -14.93 10.23
N TYR A 274 13.23 -14.12 9.78
CA TYR A 274 13.23 -13.60 8.42
C TYR A 274 13.23 -14.75 7.40
N ASP A 275 12.39 -14.64 6.38
CA ASP A 275 12.31 -15.56 5.23
C ASP A 275 11.86 -14.80 3.95
N GLY A 276 11.87 -15.49 2.79
CA GLY A 276 11.50 -14.91 1.51
C GLY A 276 10.05 -14.40 1.46
N ASN A 277 9.11 -15.10 2.09
CA ASN A 277 7.71 -14.65 2.11
C ASN A 277 7.50 -13.38 2.92
N LYS A 278 8.31 -13.17 3.96
CA LYS A 278 8.26 -11.94 4.74
C LYS A 278 8.82 -10.74 3.95
N LEU A 279 9.89 -10.95 3.19
CA LEU A 279 10.39 -9.97 2.23
C LEU A 279 9.32 -9.65 1.21
N TYR A 280 8.81 -10.65 0.50
CA TYR A 280 7.82 -10.45 -0.55
C TYR A 280 6.53 -9.79 -0.05
N SER A 281 6.08 -10.14 1.17
CA SER A 281 4.96 -9.45 1.81
C SER A 281 5.21 -7.95 2.02
N SER A 282 6.46 -7.54 2.28
CA SER A 282 6.81 -6.12 2.42
C SER A 282 6.84 -5.39 1.07
N GLU A 283 7.23 -6.08 0.01
CA GLU A 283 7.22 -5.56 -1.37
C GLU A 283 5.80 -5.32 -1.84
N ILE A 284 4.95 -6.34 -1.77
CA ILE A 284 3.53 -6.23 -2.14
C ILE A 284 2.82 -5.13 -1.34
N LEU A 285 3.11 -5.00 -0.03
CA LEU A 285 2.57 -3.91 0.76
C LEU A 285 3.05 -2.54 0.24
N SER A 286 4.33 -2.43 -0.15
CA SER A 286 4.86 -1.19 -0.71
C SER A 286 4.16 -0.83 -2.03
N ILE A 287 3.95 -1.79 -2.92
CA ILE A 287 3.22 -1.62 -4.18
C ILE A 287 1.78 -1.12 -3.92
N LEU A 288 1.05 -1.77 -3.01
CA LEU A 288 -0.32 -1.41 -2.66
C LEU A 288 -0.48 0.02 -2.12
N LEU A 289 0.59 0.59 -1.53
CA LEU A 289 0.58 1.93 -0.94
C LEU A 289 1.05 3.03 -1.91
N GLN A 290 1.70 2.66 -3.02
CA GLN A 290 2.14 3.62 -4.02
C GLN A 290 0.92 4.25 -4.70
N ASN A 291 0.93 5.59 -4.80
CA ASN A 291 -0.11 6.37 -5.48
C ASN A 291 -1.56 6.04 -5.09
N ASN A 292 -1.79 5.44 -3.92
CA ASN A 292 -3.09 4.98 -3.47
C ASN A 292 -3.46 5.53 -2.08
N GLU A 293 -4.30 6.56 -2.07
CA GLU A 293 -4.73 7.24 -0.84
C GLU A 293 -5.63 6.35 0.04
N GLU A 294 -6.53 5.58 -0.57
CA GLU A 294 -7.48 4.71 0.15
C GLU A 294 -6.75 3.59 0.91
N ASN A 295 -5.77 2.96 0.28
CA ASN A 295 -4.97 1.92 0.93
C ASN A 295 -4.10 2.48 2.06
N ARG A 296 -3.57 3.71 1.91
CA ARG A 296 -2.83 4.41 2.98
C ARG A 296 -3.72 4.67 4.19
N ALA A 297 -4.95 5.14 3.96
CA ALA A 297 -5.94 5.35 5.01
C ALA A 297 -6.31 4.04 5.70
N LEU A 298 -6.58 2.97 4.93
CA LEU A 298 -6.91 1.64 5.42
C LEU A 298 -5.80 1.08 6.33
N VAL A 299 -4.53 1.15 5.93
CA VAL A 299 -3.38 0.72 6.77
C VAL A 299 -3.40 1.45 8.11
N GLY A 300 -3.69 2.75 8.12
CA GLY A 300 -3.80 3.52 9.35
C GLY A 300 -4.95 3.05 10.25
N GLU A 301 -6.11 2.79 9.67
CA GLU A 301 -7.32 2.36 10.40
C GLU A 301 -7.16 1.01 11.09
N ILE A 302 -6.49 0.07 10.45
CA ILE A 302 -6.27 -1.28 10.99
C ILE A 302 -5.01 -1.39 11.87
N GLY A 303 -4.39 -0.26 12.24
CA GLY A 303 -3.23 -0.25 13.16
C GLY A 303 -1.90 -0.59 12.48
N GLY A 304 -1.80 -0.47 11.16
CA GLY A 304 -0.59 -0.77 10.40
C GLY A 304 0.58 0.15 10.75
N ILE A 305 0.34 1.41 11.11
CA ILE A 305 1.39 2.33 11.56
C ILE A 305 2.15 1.77 12.76
N ASP A 306 1.45 1.27 13.77
CA ASP A 306 2.07 0.68 14.96
C ASP A 306 2.81 -0.61 14.60
N ASN A 307 2.27 -1.43 13.68
CA ASN A 307 2.92 -2.64 13.19
C ASN A 307 4.26 -2.32 12.52
N LEU A 308 4.29 -1.35 11.60
CA LEU A 308 5.51 -0.90 10.91
C LEU A 308 6.54 -0.35 11.91
N LEU A 309 6.12 0.48 12.86
CA LEU A 309 7.01 1.01 13.89
C LEU A 309 7.61 -0.09 14.76
N GLN A 310 6.83 -1.11 15.14
CA GLN A 310 7.32 -2.25 15.93
C GLN A 310 8.38 -3.06 15.18
N GLN A 311 8.20 -3.29 13.87
CA GLN A 311 9.20 -3.98 13.04
C GLN A 311 10.48 -3.15 12.89
N LEU A 312 10.33 -1.86 12.58
CA LEU A 312 11.47 -0.96 12.42
C LEU A 312 12.25 -0.73 13.73
N ALA A 313 11.61 -0.89 14.90
CA ALA A 313 12.28 -0.79 16.19
C ALA A 313 13.40 -1.83 16.38
N TYR A 314 13.32 -2.99 15.72
CA TYR A 314 14.37 -4.00 15.71
C TYR A 314 15.67 -3.43 15.12
N TYR A 315 15.58 -2.70 14.02
CA TYR A 315 16.72 -2.12 13.30
C TYR A 315 17.36 -0.89 13.99
N LYS A 316 16.84 -0.47 15.14
CA LYS A 316 17.50 0.54 15.95
C LYS A 316 18.89 0.09 16.44
N ARG A 317 19.04 -1.18 16.77
CA ARG A 317 20.29 -1.74 17.34
C ARG A 317 20.96 -2.80 16.48
N HIS A 318 20.23 -3.35 15.49
CA HIS A 318 20.69 -4.42 14.63
C HIS A 318 20.75 -3.94 13.20
N ASP A 319 21.81 -4.27 12.50
CA ASP A 319 21.84 -4.14 11.04
C ASP A 319 21.25 -5.41 10.43
N PRO A 320 20.65 -5.35 9.23
CA PRO A 320 20.21 -6.52 8.49
C PRO A 320 21.34 -7.53 8.31
N SER A 321 21.03 -8.81 8.38
CA SER A 321 22.00 -9.91 8.28
C SER A 321 22.33 -10.28 6.83
N SER A 322 21.43 -9.97 5.89
CA SER A 322 21.57 -10.24 4.46
C SER A 322 21.16 -9.03 3.62
N PRO A 323 21.51 -8.98 2.31
CA PRO A 323 20.99 -7.99 1.38
C PRO A 323 19.45 -7.99 1.32
N ASP A 324 18.83 -9.16 1.27
CA ASP A 324 17.38 -9.31 1.18
C ASP A 324 16.68 -8.80 2.46
N GLU A 325 17.26 -9.05 3.66
CA GLU A 325 16.74 -8.46 4.90
C GLU A 325 16.93 -6.94 4.91
N GLN A 326 17.98 -6.41 4.26
CA GLN A 326 18.15 -4.97 4.07
C GLN A 326 17.05 -4.41 3.17
N GLU A 327 16.71 -5.09 2.09
CA GLU A 327 15.63 -4.72 1.18
C GLU A 327 14.28 -4.73 1.91
N MET A 328 13.97 -5.77 2.69
CA MET A 328 12.78 -5.79 3.53
C MET A 328 12.73 -4.58 4.48
N MET A 329 13.84 -4.25 5.13
CA MET A 329 13.90 -3.07 6.01
C MET A 329 13.61 -1.78 5.23
N GLU A 330 14.14 -1.64 4.03
CA GLU A 330 13.91 -0.47 3.14
C GLU A 330 12.44 -0.41 2.71
N ASN A 331 11.83 -1.52 2.30
CA ASN A 331 10.40 -1.60 1.98
C ASN A 331 9.51 -1.18 3.15
N LEU A 332 9.86 -1.58 4.38
CA LEU A 332 9.12 -1.15 5.58
C LEU A 332 9.22 0.37 5.83
N PHE A 333 10.39 0.98 5.58
CA PHE A 333 10.54 2.43 5.64
C PHE A 333 9.75 3.13 4.54
N ASP A 334 9.75 2.61 3.32
CA ASP A 334 9.02 3.18 2.19
C ASP A 334 7.50 3.04 2.37
N CYS A 335 7.00 1.91 2.91
CA CYS A 335 5.62 1.76 3.36
C CYS A 335 5.22 2.86 4.37
N LEU A 336 6.08 3.11 5.36
CA LEU A 336 5.82 4.13 6.36
C LEU A 336 5.85 5.54 5.76
N CYS A 337 6.79 5.84 4.85
CA CYS A 337 6.83 7.10 4.11
C CYS A 337 5.53 7.33 3.31
N SER A 338 5.07 6.32 2.57
CA SER A 338 3.81 6.37 1.82
C SER A 338 2.61 6.62 2.73
N CYS A 339 2.52 5.89 3.83
CA CYS A 339 1.45 6.10 4.82
C CYS A 339 1.42 7.51 5.40
N LEU A 340 2.59 8.15 5.60
CA LEU A 340 2.70 9.50 6.15
C LEU A 340 2.31 10.61 5.17
N MET A 341 1.97 10.31 3.94
CA MET A 341 1.32 11.25 3.04
C MET A 341 -0.11 11.56 3.49
N ASP A 342 -0.77 10.63 4.20
CA ASP A 342 -2.08 10.87 4.81
C ASP A 342 -1.96 11.60 6.17
N LYS A 343 -2.83 12.61 6.37
CA LYS A 343 -2.86 13.43 7.59
C LYS A 343 -3.16 12.61 8.85
N GLN A 344 -4.16 11.72 8.79
CA GLN A 344 -4.58 10.95 9.96
C GLN A 344 -3.48 9.96 10.38
N ASN A 345 -2.72 9.45 9.41
CA ASN A 345 -1.58 8.59 9.68
C ASN A 345 -0.42 9.34 10.33
N ARG A 346 -0.20 10.62 10.00
CA ARG A 346 0.74 11.49 10.74
C ARG A 346 0.34 11.67 12.20
N ASP A 347 -0.96 11.81 12.47
CA ASP A 347 -1.48 11.89 13.85
C ASP A 347 -1.32 10.56 14.60
N ARG A 348 -1.52 9.42 13.91
CA ARG A 348 -1.26 8.09 14.47
C ARG A 348 0.23 7.88 14.76
N PHE A 349 1.09 8.25 13.82
CA PHE A 349 2.54 8.21 13.96
C PHE A 349 3.04 9.06 15.13
N LEU A 350 2.48 10.26 15.32
CA LEU A 350 2.81 11.15 16.45
C LEU A 350 2.42 10.51 17.78
N ARG A 351 1.20 9.94 17.86
CA ARG A 351 0.69 9.26 19.08
C ARG A 351 1.43 7.96 19.38
N GLY A 352 1.80 7.20 18.35
CA GLY A 352 2.57 5.94 18.44
C GLY A 352 4.07 6.14 18.71
N GLU A 353 4.50 7.34 19.10
CA GLU A 353 5.91 7.68 19.39
C GLU A 353 6.87 7.49 18.21
N GLY A 354 6.36 7.52 16.98
CA GLY A 354 7.15 7.35 15.77
C GLY A 354 8.30 8.34 15.64
N LEU A 355 8.09 9.62 16.03
CA LEU A 355 9.16 10.63 16.02
C LEU A 355 10.29 10.27 16.99
N GLN A 356 9.96 9.74 18.18
CA GLN A 356 10.95 9.32 19.16
C GLN A 356 11.78 8.16 18.61
N LEU A 357 11.12 7.16 18.01
CA LEU A 357 11.79 6.02 17.40
C LEU A 357 12.70 6.46 16.26
N MET A 358 12.21 7.26 15.31
CA MET A 358 13.00 7.74 14.16
C MET A 358 14.19 8.59 14.63
N ASN A 359 14.00 9.47 15.61
CA ASN A 359 15.09 10.26 16.18
C ASN A 359 16.15 9.38 16.87
N LEU A 360 15.76 8.28 17.53
CA LEU A 360 16.70 7.31 18.11
C LEU A 360 17.47 6.55 17.03
N ILE A 361 16.79 6.04 15.98
CA ILE A 361 17.42 5.36 14.85
C ILE A 361 18.40 6.31 14.14
N LEU A 362 18.01 7.56 13.93
CA LEU A 362 18.84 8.56 13.27
C LEU A 362 20.16 8.85 14.04
N ARG A 363 20.15 8.74 15.37
CA ARG A 363 21.35 8.91 16.21
C ARG A 363 22.32 7.75 16.12
N GLU A 364 21.80 6.54 15.88
CA GLU A 364 22.63 5.36 15.68
C GLU A 364 23.31 5.41 14.29
N LYS A 365 24.50 4.81 14.17
CA LYS A 365 25.25 4.78 12.90
C LYS A 365 24.96 3.49 12.11
N LYS A 366 23.71 3.03 12.14
CA LYS A 366 23.22 1.81 11.49
C LYS A 366 22.74 2.06 10.06
N LEU A 367 22.47 0.99 9.29
CA LEU A 367 21.94 1.09 7.93
C LEU A 367 20.54 1.73 7.91
N SER A 368 19.72 1.45 8.92
CA SER A 368 18.38 2.03 9.11
C SER A 368 18.33 3.56 9.25
N ARG A 369 19.49 4.20 9.42
CA ARG A 369 19.60 5.66 9.56
C ARG A 369 19.00 6.41 8.36
N ASN A 370 19.25 5.96 7.16
CA ASN A 370 18.77 6.61 5.94
C ASN A 370 17.24 6.53 5.84
N GLY A 371 16.65 5.36 6.09
CA GLY A 371 15.20 5.18 6.11
C GLY A 371 14.55 6.08 7.17
N SER A 372 15.15 6.18 8.38
CA SER A 372 14.62 7.07 9.41
C SER A 372 14.67 8.55 9.03
N LEU A 373 15.65 8.97 8.22
CA LEU A 373 15.75 10.33 7.69
C LEU A 373 14.64 10.61 6.67
N LYS A 374 14.39 9.67 5.74
CA LYS A 374 13.27 9.74 4.80
C LYS A 374 11.93 9.88 5.54
N VAL A 375 11.66 9.00 6.51
CA VAL A 375 10.42 9.03 7.30
C VAL A 375 10.25 10.36 8.04
N LEU A 376 11.31 10.90 8.66
CA LEU A 376 11.24 12.22 9.29
C LEU A 376 10.93 13.33 8.29
N ASN A 377 11.50 13.27 7.08
CA ASN A 377 11.18 14.24 6.03
C ASN A 377 9.68 14.20 5.70
N HIS A 378 9.10 13.03 5.46
CA HIS A 378 7.65 12.88 5.19
C HIS A 378 6.78 13.30 6.38
N ALA A 379 7.15 12.93 7.60
CA ALA A 379 6.40 13.26 8.80
C ALA A 379 6.32 14.78 9.09
N LEU A 380 7.38 15.52 8.73
CA LEU A 380 7.53 16.95 9.04
C LEU A 380 7.10 17.86 7.88
N SER A 381 6.87 17.31 6.68
CA SER A 381 6.59 18.06 5.45
C SER A 381 5.19 18.70 5.45
N GLY A 382 5.07 19.83 4.75
CA GLY A 382 3.83 20.55 4.51
C GLY A 382 3.15 21.11 5.76
N PRO A 383 1.97 21.72 5.63
CA PRO A 383 1.23 22.33 6.75
C PRO A 383 0.74 21.30 7.76
N GLN A 384 0.47 20.09 7.31
CA GLN A 384 -0.01 18.98 8.14
C GLN A 384 1.09 18.44 9.08
N GLY A 385 2.37 18.72 8.80
CA GLY A 385 3.51 18.35 9.64
C GLY A 385 3.76 19.25 10.87
N LYS A 386 2.93 20.26 11.10
CA LYS A 386 3.12 21.28 12.15
C LYS A 386 3.33 20.67 13.55
N ASP A 387 2.45 19.75 13.97
CA ASP A 387 2.52 19.16 15.31
C ASP A 387 3.72 18.23 15.45
N ASN A 388 4.05 17.50 14.38
CA ASN A 388 5.26 16.70 14.30
C ASN A 388 6.53 17.57 14.38
N CYS A 389 6.59 18.72 13.69
CA CYS A 389 7.70 19.67 13.78
C CYS A 389 7.91 20.17 15.21
N ASN A 390 6.85 20.59 15.89
CA ASN A 390 6.92 21.06 17.27
C ASN A 390 7.42 19.94 18.19
N LYS A 391 6.83 18.75 18.09
CA LYS A 391 7.24 17.59 18.89
C LYS A 391 8.69 17.19 18.61
N PHE A 392 9.14 17.21 17.36
CA PHE A 392 10.53 16.90 17.02
C PHE A 392 11.53 17.84 17.69
N VAL A 393 11.23 19.14 17.76
CA VAL A 393 12.05 20.10 18.53
C VAL A 393 12.03 19.78 20.02
N ASP A 394 10.88 19.40 20.58
CA ASP A 394 10.72 19.12 22.02
C ASP A 394 11.47 17.86 22.46
N ILE A 395 11.51 16.83 21.62
CA ILE A 395 12.28 15.59 21.87
C ILE A 395 13.78 15.71 21.53
N LEU A 396 14.28 16.94 21.43
CA LEU A 396 15.70 17.25 21.16
C LEU A 396 16.18 16.86 19.75
N GLY A 397 15.28 16.76 18.76
CA GLY A 397 15.60 16.43 17.36
C GLY A 397 16.64 17.37 16.75
N LEU A 398 16.68 18.65 17.18
CA LEU A 398 17.71 19.60 16.72
C LEU A 398 19.13 19.12 17.02
N ARG A 399 19.35 18.39 18.12
CA ARG A 399 20.67 17.81 18.46
C ARG A 399 21.08 16.68 17.51
N THR A 400 20.11 16.11 16.80
CA THR A 400 20.35 15.01 15.87
C THR A 400 20.49 15.52 14.43
N ILE A 401 19.63 16.45 14.01
CA ILE A 401 19.60 16.91 12.61
C ILE A 401 20.73 17.89 12.27
N PHE A 402 21.08 18.82 13.17
CA PHE A 402 22.13 19.81 12.88
C PHE A 402 23.53 19.23 12.69
N PRO A 403 23.99 18.18 13.42
CA PRO A 403 25.23 17.49 13.10
C PRO A 403 25.27 16.90 11.68
N LEU A 404 24.12 16.42 11.16
CA LEU A 404 23.97 15.90 9.80
C LEU A 404 24.00 17.03 8.78
N PHE A 405 23.42 18.18 9.12
CA PHE A 405 23.50 19.39 8.32
C PHE A 405 24.95 19.90 8.19
N MET A 406 25.68 19.92 9.30
CA MET A 406 27.08 20.40 9.32
C MET A 406 28.04 19.47 8.59
N LYS A 407 27.77 18.17 8.60
CA LYS A 407 28.65 17.18 7.98
C LYS A 407 27.85 16.06 7.32
N THR A 408 27.77 16.10 6.02
CA THR A 408 27.19 15.03 5.21
C THR A 408 27.99 13.75 5.35
N PRO A 409 27.37 12.59 5.66
CA PRO A 409 28.06 11.32 5.72
C PRO A 409 28.65 10.97 4.34
N LYS A 410 29.89 10.49 4.31
CA LYS A 410 30.52 10.03 3.06
C LYS A 410 29.77 8.82 2.51
N LYS A 411 29.64 8.75 1.17
CA LYS A 411 29.05 7.60 0.47
C LYS A 411 29.77 6.32 0.89
N ASN A 412 29.01 5.33 1.32
CA ASN A 412 29.51 3.97 1.62
C ASN A 412 28.84 3.00 0.65
N ARG A 413 29.58 1.99 0.13
CA ARG A 413 29.05 0.97 -0.81
C ARG A 413 27.81 0.23 -0.28
N LYS A 414 27.63 0.18 1.05
CA LYS A 414 26.48 -0.46 1.72
C LYS A 414 25.28 0.49 1.94
N ARG A 415 25.40 1.78 1.57
CA ARG A 415 24.32 2.77 1.76
C ARG A 415 23.75 3.14 0.40
N MET A 416 22.45 2.96 0.23
CA MET A 416 21.78 3.29 -1.04
C MET A 416 21.63 4.80 -1.25
N LEU A 417 21.46 5.58 -0.18
CA LEU A 417 21.25 7.03 -0.28
C LEU A 417 22.51 7.75 -0.77
N SER A 418 22.36 8.56 -1.80
CA SER A 418 23.42 9.44 -2.30
C SER A 418 23.74 10.56 -1.29
N THR A 419 24.86 11.25 -1.49
CA THR A 419 25.23 12.41 -0.68
C THR A 419 24.21 13.54 -0.84
N GLU A 420 23.73 13.70 -2.06
CA GLU A 420 22.77 14.72 -2.48
C GLU A 420 21.39 14.48 -1.83
N GLU A 421 20.85 13.28 -1.94
CA GLU A 421 19.58 12.91 -1.31
C GLU A 421 19.62 13.08 0.22
N HIS A 422 20.75 12.74 0.84
CA HIS A 422 20.92 12.97 2.27
C HIS A 422 20.88 14.46 2.63
N GLU A 423 21.58 15.30 1.86
CA GLU A 423 21.57 16.77 2.06
C GLU A 423 20.17 17.32 1.84
N GLU A 424 19.48 16.88 0.78
CA GLU A 424 18.11 17.29 0.46
C GLU A 424 17.14 16.99 1.59
N HIS A 425 17.11 15.76 2.12
CA HIS A 425 16.24 15.42 3.24
C HIS A 425 16.53 16.26 4.49
N VAL A 426 17.80 16.48 4.81
CA VAL A 426 18.19 17.31 5.97
C VAL A 426 17.76 18.76 5.79
N ILE A 427 17.98 19.33 4.62
CA ILE A 427 17.58 20.70 4.27
C ILE A 427 16.07 20.84 4.31
N SER A 428 15.35 19.89 3.70
CA SER A 428 13.90 19.85 3.69
C SER A 428 13.30 19.80 5.11
N ILE A 429 13.85 18.96 5.98
CA ILE A 429 13.44 18.90 7.41
C ILE A 429 13.62 20.27 8.09
N ILE A 430 14.76 20.94 7.89
CA ILE A 430 15.03 22.25 8.50
C ILE A 430 14.08 23.31 7.94
N ALA A 431 13.86 23.33 6.61
CA ALA A 431 12.93 24.25 5.97
C ALA A 431 11.50 24.06 6.47
N ASN A 432 11.02 22.82 6.56
CA ASN A 432 9.69 22.50 7.08
C ASN A 432 9.53 22.88 8.57
N MET A 433 10.56 22.70 9.40
CA MET A 433 10.54 23.20 10.77
C MET A 433 10.45 24.74 10.83
N LEU A 434 11.14 25.45 9.95
CA LEU A 434 11.05 26.93 9.89
C LEU A 434 9.66 27.39 9.44
N ARG A 435 9.01 26.66 8.54
CA ARG A 435 7.63 26.93 8.11
C ARG A 435 6.62 26.70 9.22
N ASN A 436 6.75 25.58 9.93
CA ASN A 436 5.71 25.03 10.79
C ASN A 436 5.86 25.41 12.27
N CYS A 437 7.09 25.54 12.79
CA CYS A 437 7.30 25.88 14.19
C CYS A 437 6.93 27.34 14.50
N ARG A 438 6.34 27.55 15.67
CA ARG A 438 6.02 28.88 16.20
C ARG A 438 6.48 28.97 17.67
N GLY A 439 6.47 30.15 18.23
CA GLY A 439 6.77 30.39 19.65
C GLY A 439 8.16 29.89 20.07
N THR A 440 8.20 29.13 21.16
CA THR A 440 9.44 28.64 21.80
C THR A 440 10.21 27.64 20.92
N GLN A 441 9.52 26.78 20.17
CA GLN A 441 10.15 25.81 19.27
C GLN A 441 10.86 26.52 18.13
N ARG A 442 10.22 27.52 17.53
CA ARG A 442 10.87 28.36 16.52
C ARG A 442 12.07 29.11 17.07
N GLN A 443 11.96 29.68 18.26
CA GLN A 443 13.06 30.39 18.92
C GLN A 443 14.28 29.47 19.15
N ARG A 444 14.05 28.24 19.64
CA ARG A 444 15.09 27.23 19.81
C ARG A 444 15.76 26.85 18.47
N LEU A 445 14.98 26.73 17.40
CA LEU A 445 15.49 26.46 16.05
C LEU A 445 16.36 27.62 15.55
N MET A 446 15.89 28.86 15.67
CA MET A 446 16.62 30.05 15.23
C MET A 446 17.93 30.27 16.01
N THR A 447 17.94 29.95 17.29
CA THR A 447 19.14 30.02 18.12
C THR A 447 20.27 29.16 17.57
N LYS A 448 19.96 28.04 16.90
CA LYS A 448 20.97 27.17 16.26
C LYS A 448 21.82 27.90 15.21
N PHE A 449 21.26 28.84 14.49
CA PHE A 449 21.97 29.59 13.47
C PHE A 449 22.86 30.72 14.03
N VAL A 450 22.69 31.07 15.31
CA VAL A 450 23.50 32.09 15.99
C VAL A 450 24.62 31.46 16.83
N GLU A 451 24.50 30.18 17.20
CA GLU A 451 25.50 29.44 17.96
C GLU A 451 26.85 29.34 17.22
N ASN A 452 27.96 29.26 17.97
CA ASN A 452 29.31 28.97 17.47
C ASN A 452 29.74 29.92 16.32
N ASP A 453 29.65 31.22 16.55
CA ASP A 453 30.01 32.23 15.53
C ASP A 453 29.32 32.04 14.18
N MET A 454 28.04 31.61 14.20
CA MET A 454 27.20 31.41 13.01
C MET A 454 27.72 30.33 12.04
N GLU A 455 28.45 29.31 12.53
CA GLU A 455 28.97 28.22 11.66
C GLU A 455 27.91 27.54 10.78
N LYS A 456 26.62 27.51 11.25
CA LYS A 456 25.51 26.94 10.47
C LYS A 456 25.12 27.86 9.31
N VAL A 457 25.30 29.15 9.44
CA VAL A 457 25.13 30.12 8.33
C VAL A 457 26.25 29.94 7.31
N ASP A 458 27.49 29.73 7.76
CA ASP A 458 28.62 29.46 6.85
C ASP A 458 28.38 28.17 6.06
N ARG A 459 27.90 27.11 6.72
CA ARG A 459 27.53 25.85 6.06
C ARG A 459 26.35 26.02 5.09
N LEU A 460 25.37 26.82 5.45
CA LEU A 460 24.22 27.13 4.59
C LEU A 460 24.68 27.79 3.29
N MET A 461 25.61 28.76 3.38
CA MET A 461 26.18 29.43 2.21
C MET A 461 27.10 28.52 1.39
N GLU A 462 27.83 27.61 2.04
CA GLU A 462 28.60 26.57 1.31
C GLU A 462 27.68 25.70 0.44
N LEU A 463 26.54 25.26 0.99
CA LEU A 463 25.54 24.49 0.25
C LEU A 463 24.88 25.33 -0.87
N HIS A 464 24.58 26.61 -0.62
CA HIS A 464 24.07 27.53 -1.63
C HIS A 464 24.97 27.55 -2.88
N PHE A 465 26.26 27.78 -2.70
CA PHE A 465 27.21 27.82 -3.84
C PHE A 465 27.33 26.44 -4.51
N LYS A 466 27.36 25.36 -3.73
CA LYS A 466 27.43 24.01 -4.30
C LYS A 466 26.23 23.72 -5.23
N TYR A 467 25.03 24.05 -4.80
CA TYR A 467 23.83 23.77 -5.59
C TYR A 467 23.59 24.81 -6.67
N MET A 468 24.04 26.05 -6.48
CA MET A 468 24.06 27.07 -7.54
C MET A 468 24.93 26.64 -8.73
N GLU A 469 26.16 26.16 -8.46
CA GLU A 469 27.06 25.63 -9.51
C GLU A 469 26.44 24.44 -10.26
N LYS A 470 25.72 23.55 -9.54
CA LYS A 470 24.99 22.43 -10.18
C LYS A 470 23.88 22.90 -11.11
N VAL A 471 23.08 23.88 -10.67
CA VAL A 471 21.99 24.43 -11.48
C VAL A 471 22.55 25.13 -12.71
N GLU A 472 23.64 25.92 -12.57
CA GLU A 472 24.34 26.56 -13.71
C GLU A 472 24.86 25.55 -14.73
N MET A 473 25.38 24.39 -14.29
CA MET A 473 25.79 23.31 -15.19
C MET A 473 24.60 22.71 -15.95
N ILE A 474 23.49 22.46 -15.27
CA ILE A 474 22.27 21.94 -15.91
C ILE A 474 21.66 22.95 -16.88
N ASP A 475 21.61 24.24 -16.50
CA ASP A 475 21.14 25.31 -17.40
C ASP A 475 22.02 25.38 -18.68
N ALA A 476 23.33 25.26 -18.55
CA ALA A 476 24.24 25.19 -19.71
C ALA A 476 24.03 23.94 -20.60
N GLU A 477 23.77 22.77 -19.99
CA GLU A 477 23.42 21.55 -20.73
C GLU A 477 22.09 21.66 -21.47
N ILE A 478 21.11 22.32 -20.86
CA ILE A 478 19.80 22.57 -21.47
C ILE A 478 19.97 23.50 -22.65
N ASP A 479 20.72 24.60 -22.49
CA ASP A 479 20.99 25.57 -23.56
C ASP A 479 21.74 24.95 -24.77
N GLU A 480 22.68 24.00 -24.52
CA GLU A 480 23.38 23.28 -25.58
C GLU A 480 22.49 22.29 -26.35
N LYS A 481 21.54 21.66 -25.68
CA LYS A 481 20.65 20.62 -26.25
C LYS A 481 19.34 21.17 -26.78
N ASN A 482 18.95 22.37 -26.36
CA ASN A 482 17.64 22.93 -26.65
C ASN A 482 17.50 23.30 -28.13
N THR A 483 16.78 22.49 -28.89
CA THR A 483 16.40 22.72 -30.29
C THR A 483 15.16 23.60 -30.45
N GLY A 484 14.60 24.11 -29.33
CA GLY A 484 13.39 24.96 -29.32
C GLY A 484 12.07 24.20 -29.28
N GLU A 485 12.10 22.89 -29.05
CA GLU A 485 10.90 22.03 -29.01
C GLU A 485 10.53 21.53 -27.59
N GLU A 486 11.37 21.79 -26.56
CA GLU A 486 11.10 21.32 -25.19
C GLU A 486 10.09 22.25 -24.48
N ASP A 487 9.15 21.64 -23.72
CA ASP A 487 8.16 22.35 -22.91
C ASP A 487 8.83 23.03 -21.70
N GLU A 488 8.36 24.21 -21.32
CA GLU A 488 8.86 24.97 -20.15
C GLU A 488 8.76 24.14 -18.85
N ASP A 489 7.70 23.34 -18.68
CA ASP A 489 7.50 22.49 -17.53
C ASP A 489 8.53 21.34 -17.47
N GLU A 490 8.88 20.77 -18.62
CA GLU A 490 9.88 19.72 -18.71
C GLU A 490 11.28 20.25 -18.38
N ILE A 491 11.61 21.46 -18.88
CA ILE A 491 12.84 22.17 -18.53
C ILE A 491 12.90 22.44 -17.03
N TYR A 492 11.80 22.90 -16.43
CA TYR A 492 11.73 23.16 -15.00
C TYR A 492 11.94 21.89 -14.17
N LEU A 493 11.31 20.76 -14.55
CA LEU A 493 11.53 19.45 -13.91
C LEU A 493 12.98 18.99 -13.99
N LYS A 494 13.65 19.16 -15.15
CA LYS A 494 15.09 18.84 -15.31
C LYS A 494 15.95 19.68 -14.36
N ARG A 495 15.67 20.98 -14.23
CA ARG A 495 16.35 21.88 -13.29
C ARG A 495 16.12 21.47 -11.83
N LEU A 496 14.87 21.12 -11.44
CA LEU A 496 14.54 20.64 -10.10
C LEU A 496 15.36 19.38 -9.74
N ASN A 497 15.37 18.39 -10.62
CA ASN A 497 16.15 17.16 -10.47
C ASN A 497 17.66 17.40 -10.47
N GLY A 498 18.12 18.42 -11.20
CA GLY A 498 19.53 18.83 -11.28
C GLY A 498 20.04 19.58 -10.05
N GLY A 499 19.17 19.90 -9.08
CA GLY A 499 19.56 20.53 -7.81
C GLY A 499 18.86 21.84 -7.48
N LEU A 500 18.00 22.35 -8.38
CA LEU A 500 17.22 23.58 -8.12
C LEU A 500 16.30 23.41 -6.91
N PHE A 501 15.70 22.24 -6.72
CA PHE A 501 14.87 21.97 -5.55
C PHE A 501 15.63 22.16 -4.22
N SER A 502 16.83 21.57 -4.12
CA SER A 502 17.69 21.74 -2.94
C SER A 502 18.13 23.20 -2.77
N LEU A 503 18.46 23.90 -3.87
CA LEU A 503 18.85 25.31 -3.85
C LEU A 503 17.71 26.20 -3.36
N GLN A 504 16.50 26.00 -3.83
CA GLN A 504 15.31 26.73 -3.39
C GLN A 504 15.06 26.57 -1.88
N LEU A 505 15.20 25.37 -1.34
CA LEU A 505 15.06 25.12 0.09
C LEU A 505 16.18 25.77 0.92
N ILE A 506 17.42 25.75 0.43
CA ILE A 506 18.56 26.42 1.05
C ILE A 506 18.32 27.93 1.10
N ASP A 507 17.88 28.51 -0.01
CA ASP A 507 17.62 29.93 -0.11
C ASP A 507 16.38 30.34 0.71
N TYR A 508 15.38 29.48 0.82
CA TYR A 508 14.27 29.67 1.76
C TYR A 508 14.76 29.74 3.21
N ILE A 509 15.62 28.81 3.64
CA ILE A 509 16.23 28.84 4.97
C ILE A 509 17.04 30.15 5.14
N THR A 510 17.84 30.52 4.14
CA THR A 510 18.65 31.75 4.15
C THR A 510 17.76 32.99 4.31
N LEU A 511 16.66 33.04 3.59
CA LEU A 511 15.66 34.11 3.67
C LEU A 511 15.07 34.25 5.08
N GLU A 512 14.66 33.11 5.67
CA GLU A 512 14.07 33.05 7.01
C GLU A 512 15.06 33.50 8.11
N VAL A 513 16.30 33.03 8.04
CA VAL A 513 17.31 33.37 9.06
C VAL A 513 17.80 34.81 8.92
N CYS A 514 17.94 35.34 7.71
CA CYS A 514 18.31 36.74 7.46
C CYS A 514 17.24 37.72 7.97
N ASN A 515 15.96 37.38 7.82
CA ASN A 515 14.86 38.20 8.30
C ASN A 515 14.71 38.20 9.84
N SER A 516 15.34 37.22 10.52
CA SER A 516 15.29 37.12 11.98
C SER A 516 16.34 37.94 12.71
N GLY A 517 17.44 38.33 12.03
CA GLY A 517 18.51 39.06 12.68
C GLY A 517 19.48 39.77 11.73
N PRO A 518 19.80 41.05 12.00
CA PRO A 518 20.66 41.86 11.14
C PRO A 518 22.11 41.34 11.07
N ASN A 519 22.60 40.65 12.10
CA ASN A 519 23.95 40.10 12.12
C ASN A 519 24.08 38.91 11.15
N ILE A 520 23.07 38.07 11.05
CA ILE A 520 23.03 36.95 10.09
C ILE A 520 23.02 37.51 8.67
N LYS A 521 22.16 38.51 8.40
CA LYS A 521 22.13 39.16 7.08
C LYS A 521 23.48 39.76 6.70
N LYS A 522 24.18 40.43 7.64
CA LYS A 522 25.54 40.95 7.40
C LYS A 522 26.53 39.82 7.07
N ARG A 523 26.49 38.69 7.80
CA ARG A 523 27.34 37.52 7.55
C ARG A 523 27.09 36.92 6.17
N VAL A 524 25.83 36.68 5.81
CA VAL A 524 25.42 36.17 4.50
C VAL A 524 25.88 37.11 3.39
N THR A 525 25.64 38.43 3.51
CA THR A 525 26.06 39.41 2.52
C THR A 525 27.59 39.46 2.37
N HIS A 526 28.32 39.36 3.47
CA HIS A 526 29.77 39.31 3.42
C HIS A 526 30.29 38.08 2.64
N ILE A 527 29.74 36.88 2.94
CA ILE A 527 30.16 35.65 2.25
C ILE A 527 29.80 35.69 0.76
N LEU A 528 28.61 36.17 0.41
CA LEU A 528 28.21 36.35 -0.99
C LEU A 528 29.19 37.26 -1.73
N ASN A 529 29.48 38.42 -1.17
CA ASN A 529 30.39 39.39 -1.79
C ASN A 529 31.82 38.82 -1.98
N MET A 530 32.32 38.01 -1.05
CA MET A 530 33.63 37.35 -1.17
C MET A 530 33.72 36.37 -2.36
N ARG A 531 32.56 35.78 -2.77
CA ARG A 531 32.48 34.83 -3.88
C ARG A 531 31.85 35.41 -5.15
N GLY A 532 31.65 36.73 -5.21
CA GLY A 532 31.07 37.42 -6.37
C GLY A 532 29.57 37.27 -6.52
N GLY A 533 28.88 36.66 -5.51
CA GLY A 533 27.44 36.53 -5.46
C GLY A 533 26.76 37.76 -4.86
N THR A 534 25.44 37.83 -5.02
CA THR A 534 24.63 38.94 -4.50
C THR A 534 23.31 38.47 -3.90
N LEU A 535 22.75 39.23 -2.97
CA LEU A 535 21.39 38.98 -2.47
C LEU A 535 20.32 39.03 -3.57
N LYS A 536 20.65 39.65 -4.73
CA LYS A 536 19.74 39.73 -5.88
C LYS A 536 19.44 38.35 -6.46
N THR A 537 20.46 37.48 -6.51
CA THR A 537 20.36 36.09 -7.00
C THR A 537 19.38 35.31 -6.11
N ILE A 538 19.57 35.35 -4.79
CA ILE A 538 18.66 34.68 -3.84
C ILE A 538 17.22 35.18 -3.99
N ARG A 539 17.03 36.50 -4.17
CA ARG A 539 15.68 37.05 -4.39
C ARG A 539 15.06 36.54 -5.68
N GLN A 540 15.82 36.39 -6.74
CA GLN A 540 15.33 35.89 -8.03
C GLN A 540 14.87 34.43 -7.90
N ILE A 541 15.72 33.55 -7.32
CA ILE A 541 15.40 32.15 -7.08
C ILE A 541 14.15 32.03 -6.21
N MET A 542 14.02 32.84 -5.17
CA MET A 542 12.88 32.78 -4.27
C MET A 542 11.58 33.33 -4.88
N ARG A 543 11.67 34.24 -5.86
CA ARG A 543 10.48 34.67 -6.63
C ARG A 543 10.03 33.58 -7.59
N GLU A 544 10.98 32.92 -8.29
CA GLU A 544 10.70 31.75 -9.12
C GLU A 544 10.04 30.64 -8.28
N TYR A 545 10.61 30.33 -7.12
CA TYR A 545 10.03 29.35 -6.18
C TYR A 545 8.61 29.73 -5.73
N ALA A 546 8.37 30.99 -5.39
CA ALA A 546 7.03 31.46 -4.97
C ALA A 546 6.00 31.39 -6.11
N GLY A 547 6.43 31.51 -7.38
CA GLY A 547 5.58 31.36 -8.55
C GLY A 547 5.22 29.91 -8.88
N ASN A 548 6.09 28.97 -8.50
CA ASN A 548 5.98 27.54 -8.83
C ASN A 548 5.70 26.66 -7.58
N LEU A 549 5.04 27.22 -6.55
CA LEU A 549 4.54 26.41 -5.42
C LEU A 549 3.46 25.47 -5.95
N GLY A 550 3.70 24.14 -5.82
CA GLY A 550 2.81 23.12 -6.34
C GLY A 550 1.38 23.18 -5.77
N GLU A 551 0.44 22.61 -6.53
CA GLU A 551 -0.99 22.61 -6.20
C GLU A 551 -1.39 21.58 -5.11
N ASP A 552 -0.43 20.81 -4.58
CA ASP A 552 -0.61 19.71 -3.61
C ASP A 552 -1.11 20.14 -2.23
N GLY A 553 -1.88 21.19 -2.13
CA GLY A 553 -2.36 21.68 -0.87
C GLY A 553 -3.66 22.45 -0.96
N ASP A 554 -4.14 22.83 0.21
CA ASP A 554 -5.17 23.82 0.34
C ASP A 554 -4.71 25.13 -0.37
N LYS A 555 -5.46 25.58 -1.38
CA LYS A 555 -5.16 26.81 -2.14
C LYS A 555 -4.94 28.01 -1.22
N GLU A 556 -5.64 28.04 -0.08
CA GLU A 556 -5.47 29.07 0.92
C GLU A 556 -4.08 29.04 1.56
N TRP A 557 -3.57 27.86 1.86
CA TRP A 557 -2.19 27.70 2.37
C TRP A 557 -1.15 28.11 1.32
N GLN A 558 -1.32 27.71 0.08
CA GLN A 558 -0.42 28.06 -1.03
C GLN A 558 -0.32 29.57 -1.20
N GLU A 559 -1.45 30.29 -1.24
CA GLU A 559 -1.47 31.75 -1.34
C GLU A 559 -0.87 32.45 -0.10
N GLN A 560 -1.06 31.88 1.09
CA GLN A 560 -0.45 32.41 2.32
C GLN A 560 1.06 32.24 2.31
N GLU A 561 1.57 31.08 1.90
CA GLU A 561 2.99 30.80 1.80
C GLU A 561 3.66 31.66 0.72
N GLN A 562 3.04 31.79 -0.45
CA GLN A 562 3.51 32.65 -1.52
C GLN A 562 3.66 34.11 -1.03
N ARG A 563 2.60 34.64 -0.41
CA ARG A 563 2.62 36.00 0.17
C ARG A 563 3.68 36.15 1.26
N HIS A 564 3.88 35.11 2.07
CA HIS A 564 4.91 35.10 3.11
C HIS A 564 6.32 35.17 2.50
N ILE A 565 6.61 34.33 1.50
CA ILE A 565 7.91 34.32 0.79
C ILE A 565 8.18 35.68 0.14
N LEU A 566 7.22 36.22 -0.64
CA LEU A 566 7.40 37.51 -1.32
C LEU A 566 7.64 38.65 -0.34
N LYS A 567 6.91 38.68 0.78
CA LYS A 567 7.13 39.65 1.85
C LYS A 567 8.51 39.56 2.48
N MET A 568 9.07 38.35 2.60
CA MET A 568 10.43 38.14 3.10
C MET A 568 11.49 38.57 2.08
N VAL A 569 11.24 38.28 0.80
CA VAL A 569 12.10 38.71 -0.33
C VAL A 569 12.23 40.24 -0.39
N ASP A 570 11.12 40.96 -0.19
CA ASP A 570 11.12 42.43 -0.21
C ASP A 570 11.86 43.06 0.98
N LYS A 571 11.98 42.33 2.11
CA LYS A 571 12.75 42.75 3.27
C LYS A 571 14.23 42.38 3.21
N LEU A 572 14.59 41.38 2.39
CA LEU A 572 15.95 40.96 2.20
C LEU A 572 16.77 41.99 1.41
#